data_101b14bb819f46593fb0151a8cf5bda2
#
_entry.id   101b14bb819f46593fb0151a8cf5bda2
#
_cell.length_a   1.000
_cell.length_b   1.000
_cell.length_c   1.000
_cell.angle_alpha   90.00
_cell.angle_beta   90.00
_cell.angle_gamma   90.00
#
_symmetry.space_group_name_H-M   'P 1'
#
loop_
_entity.id
_entity.type
_entity.pdbx_description
1 polymer ?
#
loop_
_entity_poly.entity_id
_entity_poly.type
_entity_poly.pdbx_seq_one_letter_code
_entity_poly.pdbx_strand_id
1 'polypeptide(L)'
;MTLEELSRKLSLEVRTAAGKLGAEVTGGYAADLLSCVMAKAQAGNVWVTLQSHPNIVAVASLLDLAGVIITEGMIPDAATVAKAEEEGIPILTTELTTFTVVGRLSELGVPGVE
;
A
#
# COMPACT_ATOMS: atom_id res chain seq x y z
N MET A 1 -8.96 6.20 -10.04
CA MET A 1 -7.51 6.16 -10.31
C MET A 1 -6.97 4.79 -9.97
N THR A 2 -6.17 4.21 -10.86
CA THR A 2 -5.58 2.90 -10.64
C THR A 2 -4.32 3.00 -9.80
N LEU A 3 -3.90 1.87 -9.22
CA LEU A 3 -2.66 1.80 -8.47
C LEU A 3 -1.46 2.10 -9.38
N GLU A 4 -1.52 1.71 -10.66
CA GLU A 4 -0.49 2.04 -11.64
C GLU A 4 -0.33 3.55 -11.80
N GLU A 5 -1.44 4.26 -11.93
CA GLU A 5 -1.41 5.72 -12.05
C GLU A 5 -0.80 6.37 -10.81
N LEU A 6 -1.17 5.88 -9.62
CA LEU A 6 -0.58 6.36 -8.36
C LEU A 6 0.92 6.11 -8.34
N SER A 7 1.34 4.92 -8.75
CA SER A 7 2.76 4.57 -8.70
C SER A 7 3.59 5.49 -9.60
N ARG A 8 3.07 5.86 -10.76
CA ARG A 8 3.74 6.79 -11.66
C ARG A 8 3.76 8.21 -11.10
N LYS A 9 2.62 8.69 -10.63
CA LYS A 9 2.49 10.07 -10.15
C LYS A 9 3.32 10.35 -8.90
N LEU A 10 3.48 9.36 -8.04
CA LEU A 10 4.32 9.48 -6.84
C LEU A 10 5.72 8.92 -7.02
N SER A 11 6.05 8.42 -8.20
CA SER A 11 7.35 7.80 -8.49
C SER A 11 7.69 6.68 -7.51
N LEU A 12 6.70 5.83 -7.22
CA LEU A 12 6.89 4.69 -6.32
C LEU A 12 7.62 3.58 -7.05
N GLU A 13 8.41 2.82 -6.30
CA GLU A 13 9.08 1.64 -6.84
C GLU A 13 8.21 0.42 -6.58
N VAL A 14 7.84 -0.28 -7.67
CA VAL A 14 7.01 -1.49 -7.56
C VAL A 14 7.92 -2.66 -7.19
N ARG A 15 7.66 -3.27 -6.04
CA ARG A 15 8.48 -4.38 -5.52
C ARG A 15 7.87 -5.74 -5.81
N THR A 16 6.55 -5.85 -5.86
CA THR A 16 5.85 -7.13 -6.02
C THR A 16 4.61 -6.97 -6.87
N ALA A 17 4.13 -8.10 -7.41
CA ALA A 17 2.85 -8.20 -8.10
C ALA A 17 2.65 -7.13 -9.18
N ALA A 18 3.66 -6.91 -10.03
CA ALA A 18 3.61 -5.88 -11.08
C ALA A 18 2.43 -6.06 -12.04
N GLY A 19 1.90 -7.27 -12.18
CA GLY A 19 0.74 -7.55 -13.01
C GLY A 19 -0.60 -7.18 -12.38
N LYS A 20 -0.61 -6.72 -11.15
CA LYS A 20 -1.84 -6.40 -10.40
C LYS A 20 -2.07 -4.90 -10.20
N LEU A 21 -1.34 -4.05 -10.92
CA LEU A 21 -1.42 -2.60 -10.73
C LEU A 21 -2.66 -1.95 -11.34
N GLY A 22 -3.46 -2.70 -12.08
CA GLY A 22 -4.66 -2.18 -12.71
C GLY A 22 -5.86 -1.99 -11.78
N ALA A 23 -5.74 -2.36 -10.51
CA ALA A 23 -6.85 -2.24 -9.56
C ALA A 23 -7.19 -0.76 -9.31
N GLU A 24 -8.51 -0.48 -9.25
CA GLU A 24 -8.98 0.86 -8.88
C GLU A 24 -8.75 1.08 -7.38
N VAL A 25 -8.20 2.23 -7.03
CA VAL A 25 -8.00 2.61 -5.65
C VAL A 25 -9.24 3.34 -5.15
N THR A 26 -9.89 2.77 -4.15
CA THR A 26 -11.16 3.30 -3.61
C THR A 26 -10.95 4.34 -2.52
N GLY A 27 -9.77 4.35 -1.91
CA GLY A 27 -9.44 5.26 -0.83
C GLY A 27 -8.08 4.90 -0.26
N GLY A 28 -7.67 5.59 0.77
CA GLY A 28 -6.40 5.35 1.43
C GLY A 28 -6.54 5.28 2.94
N TYR A 29 -5.67 4.50 3.55
CA TYR A 29 -5.59 4.40 5.00
C TYR A 29 -4.11 4.35 5.41
N ALA A 30 -3.73 5.15 6.40
CA ALA A 30 -2.35 5.23 6.86
C ALA A 30 -2.28 4.88 8.34
N ALA A 31 -1.62 3.79 8.67
CA ALA A 31 -1.37 3.36 10.03
C ALA A 31 -0.33 2.24 10.05
N ASP A 32 0.38 2.12 11.18
CA ASP A 32 1.37 1.06 11.36
C ASP A 32 0.86 -0.03 12.31
N LEU A 33 -0.16 0.28 13.09
CA LEU A 33 -0.76 -0.67 14.01
C LEU A 33 -1.75 -1.56 13.26
N LEU A 34 -1.46 -2.84 13.16
CA LEU A 34 -2.27 -3.77 12.39
C LEU A 34 -3.73 -3.82 12.82
N SER A 35 -4.00 -3.69 14.13
CA SER A 35 -5.37 -3.70 14.62
C SER A 35 -6.19 -2.51 14.10
N CYS A 36 -5.55 -1.36 13.92
CA CYS A 36 -6.24 -0.20 13.34
C CYS A 36 -6.57 -0.44 11.88
N VAL A 37 -5.62 -1.01 11.14
CA VAL A 37 -5.83 -1.31 9.72
C VAL A 37 -6.96 -2.31 9.56
N MET A 38 -6.96 -3.37 10.35
CA MET A 38 -7.99 -4.40 10.28
C MET A 38 -9.37 -3.88 10.65
N ALA A 39 -9.42 -2.88 11.54
CA ALA A 39 -10.70 -2.31 11.97
C ALA A 39 -11.28 -1.31 10.98
N LYS A 40 -10.43 -0.61 10.22
CA LYS A 40 -10.87 0.57 9.45
C LYS A 40 -10.61 0.54 7.96
N ALA A 41 -9.53 -0.07 7.50
CA ALA A 41 -9.24 -0.11 6.07
C ALA A 41 -10.30 -0.95 5.36
N GLN A 42 -10.61 -0.56 4.12
CA GLN A 42 -11.68 -1.18 3.34
C GLN A 42 -11.15 -1.73 2.02
N ALA A 43 -11.90 -2.65 1.42
CA ALA A 43 -11.55 -3.25 0.14
C ALA A 43 -11.21 -2.19 -0.90
N GLY A 44 -10.15 -2.40 -1.65
CA GLY A 44 -9.69 -1.48 -2.67
C GLY A 44 -8.87 -0.30 -2.14
N ASN A 45 -8.69 -0.18 -0.83
CA ASN A 45 -7.84 0.89 -0.28
C ASN A 45 -6.37 0.64 -0.58
N VAL A 46 -5.61 1.72 -0.67
CA VAL A 46 -4.16 1.66 -0.61
C VAL A 46 -3.75 1.92 0.85
N TRP A 47 -2.92 1.03 1.38
CA TRP A 47 -2.45 1.11 2.76
C TRP A 47 -1.06 1.71 2.81
N VAL A 48 -0.89 2.83 3.52
CA VAL A 48 0.38 3.52 3.70
C VAL A 48 0.93 3.17 5.08
N THR A 49 2.15 2.63 5.14
CA THR A 49 2.73 2.13 6.39
C THR A 49 4.26 2.14 6.35
N LEU A 50 4.89 2.05 7.52
CA LEU A 50 6.33 1.79 7.64
C LEU A 50 6.63 0.31 7.80
N GLN A 51 5.63 -0.52 7.97
CA GLN A 51 5.80 -1.94 8.28
C GLN A 51 6.44 -2.68 7.11
N SER A 52 7.38 -3.57 7.40
CA SER A 52 8.08 -4.37 6.38
C SER A 52 7.92 -5.87 6.59
N HIS A 53 7.25 -6.27 7.66
CA HIS A 53 7.08 -7.66 8.08
C HIS A 53 6.05 -8.40 7.23
N PRO A 54 6.18 -9.74 7.06
CA PRO A 54 5.20 -10.53 6.30
C PRO A 54 3.74 -10.38 6.73
N ASN A 55 3.47 -9.97 7.96
CA ASN A 55 2.11 -9.74 8.45
C ASN A 55 1.33 -8.76 7.58
N ILE A 56 2.00 -7.81 6.93
CA ILE A 56 1.30 -6.85 6.08
C ILE A 56 0.63 -7.51 4.89
N VAL A 57 1.23 -8.60 4.38
CA VAL A 57 0.66 -9.33 3.25
C VAL A 57 -0.63 -10.04 3.68
N ALA A 58 -0.61 -10.66 4.86
CA ALA A 58 -1.78 -11.34 5.39
C ALA A 58 -2.95 -10.37 5.58
N VAL A 59 -2.68 -9.19 6.14
CA VAL A 59 -3.69 -8.16 6.36
C VAL A 59 -4.23 -7.63 5.03
N ALA A 60 -3.34 -7.31 4.08
CA ALA A 60 -3.75 -6.79 2.79
C ALA A 60 -4.61 -7.80 2.02
N SER A 61 -4.25 -9.08 2.10
CA SER A 61 -5.01 -10.15 1.45
C SER A 61 -6.39 -10.31 2.10
N LEU A 62 -6.42 -10.35 3.42
CA LEU A 62 -7.69 -10.52 4.17
C LEU A 62 -8.68 -9.41 3.88
N LEU A 63 -8.20 -8.18 3.79
CA LEU A 63 -9.05 -7.00 3.57
C LEU A 63 -9.27 -6.67 2.10
N ASP A 64 -8.67 -7.41 1.19
CA ASP A 64 -8.77 -7.16 -0.25
C ASP A 64 -8.30 -5.75 -0.61
N LEU A 65 -7.15 -5.34 -0.08
CA LEU A 65 -6.58 -4.03 -0.38
C LEU A 65 -5.99 -3.98 -1.79
N ALA A 66 -5.96 -2.80 -2.38
CA ALA A 66 -5.36 -2.62 -3.72
C ALA A 66 -3.85 -2.79 -3.68
N GLY A 67 -3.22 -2.40 -2.59
CA GLY A 67 -1.78 -2.52 -2.43
C GLY A 67 -1.30 -1.83 -1.16
N VAL A 68 0.01 -1.98 -0.91
CA VAL A 68 0.67 -1.41 0.26
C VAL A 68 1.79 -0.49 -0.19
N ILE A 69 1.83 0.73 0.34
CA ILE A 69 2.92 1.66 0.10
C ILE A 69 3.77 1.72 1.37
N ILE A 70 5.03 1.31 1.27
CA ILE A 70 5.97 1.37 2.39
C ILE A 70 6.81 2.63 2.24
N THR A 71 6.73 3.50 3.24
CA THR A 71 7.34 4.83 3.22
C THR A 71 8.66 4.89 3.99
N GLU A 72 9.25 6.08 4.05
CA GLU A 72 10.42 6.40 4.88
C GLU A 72 11.69 5.62 4.50
N GLY A 73 11.77 5.15 3.26
CA GLY A 73 12.93 4.37 2.83
C GLY A 73 12.98 2.96 3.39
N MET A 74 11.92 2.51 4.05
CA MET A 74 11.88 1.13 4.57
C MET A 74 11.76 0.13 3.43
N ILE A 75 12.43 -1.00 3.58
CA ILE A 75 12.47 -2.06 2.57
C ILE A 75 11.76 -3.29 3.13
N PRO A 76 10.87 -3.92 2.37
CA PRO A 76 10.20 -5.13 2.84
C PRO A 76 11.19 -6.29 3.04
N ASP A 77 10.97 -7.09 4.08
CA ASP A 77 11.79 -8.27 4.34
C ASP A 77 11.70 -9.22 3.13
N ALA A 78 12.73 -10.04 2.91
CA ALA A 78 12.73 -11.01 1.82
C ALA A 78 11.53 -11.96 1.88
N ALA A 79 11.14 -12.37 3.09
CA ALA A 79 9.97 -13.22 3.29
C ALA A 79 8.68 -12.49 2.91
N THR A 80 8.63 -11.19 3.14
CA THR A 80 7.47 -10.36 2.77
C THR A 80 7.32 -10.29 1.26
N VAL A 81 8.43 -10.06 0.56
CA VAL A 81 8.43 -10.00 -0.91
C VAL A 81 7.94 -11.32 -1.49
N ALA A 82 8.49 -12.45 -1.01
CA ALA A 82 8.12 -13.77 -1.50
C ALA A 82 6.62 -14.04 -1.30
N LYS A 83 6.11 -13.72 -0.12
CA LYS A 83 4.70 -13.95 0.21
C LYS A 83 3.79 -13.04 -0.62
N ALA A 84 4.18 -11.79 -0.81
CA ALA A 84 3.40 -10.84 -1.60
C ALA A 84 3.31 -11.26 -3.07
N GLU A 85 4.40 -11.75 -3.64
CA GLU A 85 4.39 -12.30 -5.00
C GLU A 85 3.46 -13.49 -5.10
N GLU A 86 3.55 -14.41 -4.14
CA GLU A 86 2.71 -15.61 -4.12
C GLU A 86 1.22 -15.26 -4.05
N GLU A 87 0.86 -14.28 -3.23
CA GLU A 87 -0.54 -13.91 -3.03
C GLU A 87 -1.03 -12.78 -3.95
N GLY A 88 -0.16 -12.25 -4.80
CA GLY A 88 -0.53 -11.21 -5.74
C GLY A 88 -0.85 -9.88 -5.09
N ILE A 89 -0.14 -9.53 -4.01
CA ILE A 89 -0.32 -8.27 -3.32
C ILE A 89 0.75 -7.28 -3.77
N PRO A 90 0.38 -6.16 -4.42
CA PRO A 90 1.36 -5.14 -4.79
C PRO A 90 1.96 -4.46 -3.57
N ILE A 91 3.28 -4.44 -3.49
CA ILE A 91 4.02 -3.64 -2.51
C ILE A 91 4.85 -2.63 -3.28
N LEU A 92 4.72 -1.37 -2.91
CA LEU A 92 5.41 -0.26 -3.54
C LEU A 92 6.19 0.47 -2.45
N THR A 93 7.38 0.95 -2.78
CA THR A 93 8.24 1.62 -1.79
C THR A 93 8.61 3.03 -2.23
N THR A 94 8.95 3.87 -1.26
CA THR A 94 9.39 5.24 -1.51
C THR A 94 10.28 5.74 -0.37
N GLU A 95 11.17 6.66 -0.71
CA GLU A 95 11.98 7.37 0.29
C GLU A 95 11.19 8.47 0.98
N LEU A 96 10.05 8.86 0.43
CA LEU A 96 9.23 9.95 0.98
C LEU A 96 8.70 9.57 2.36
N THR A 97 8.49 10.59 3.19
CA THR A 97 7.87 10.39 4.50
C THR A 97 6.39 10.03 4.35
N THR A 98 5.85 9.38 5.35
CA THR A 98 4.42 9.03 5.38
C THR A 98 3.55 10.28 5.21
N PHE A 99 3.90 11.36 5.90
CA PHE A 99 3.12 12.60 5.81
C PHE A 99 3.05 13.13 4.38
N THR A 100 4.19 13.14 3.67
CA THR A 100 4.26 13.59 2.29
C THR A 100 3.44 12.70 1.36
N VAL A 101 3.56 11.39 1.53
CA VAL A 101 2.80 10.43 0.71
C VAL A 101 1.30 10.64 0.89
N VAL A 102 0.84 10.74 2.13
CA VAL A 102 -0.57 10.95 2.42
C VAL A 102 -1.06 12.27 1.82
N GLY A 103 -0.28 13.34 1.97
CA GLY A 103 -0.61 14.63 1.37
C GLY A 103 -0.76 14.57 -0.14
N ARG A 104 0.16 13.89 -0.81
CA ARG A 104 0.11 13.74 -2.27
C ARG A 104 -1.06 12.90 -2.73
N LEU A 105 -1.37 11.83 -2.01
CA LEU A 105 -2.54 11.01 -2.31
C LEU A 105 -3.82 11.84 -2.20
N SER A 106 -3.92 12.65 -1.15
CA SER A 106 -5.06 13.54 -0.95
C SER A 106 -5.20 14.54 -2.11
N GLU A 107 -4.08 15.13 -2.54
CA GLU A 107 -4.07 16.05 -3.66
C GLU A 107 -4.52 15.40 -4.96
N LEU A 108 -4.26 14.12 -5.13
CA LEU A 108 -4.68 13.36 -6.31
C LEU A 108 -6.14 12.93 -6.25
N GLY A 109 -6.83 13.22 -5.14
CA GLY A 109 -8.23 12.90 -5.00
C GLY A 109 -8.53 11.56 -4.34
N VAL A 110 -7.52 10.91 -3.74
CA VAL A 110 -7.74 9.67 -3.01
C VAL A 110 -8.37 10.01 -1.66
N PRO A 111 -9.61 9.57 -1.39
CA PRO A 111 -10.27 9.91 -0.13
C PRO A 111 -9.77 9.05 1.02
N GLY A 112 -9.87 9.60 2.22
CA GLY A 112 -9.61 8.83 3.42
C GLY A 112 -10.81 7.96 3.78
N VAL A 113 -10.61 7.06 4.72
CA VAL A 113 -11.67 6.21 5.28
C VAL A 113 -12.19 6.86 6.55
N GLU A 114 -13.50 7.02 6.65
CA GLU A 114 -14.15 7.59 7.83
C GLU A 114 -15.07 6.60 8.52
#